data_169c2b4442203928d08f8d2e097b7f40
#
_entry.id   169c2b4442203928d08f8d2e097b7f40
#
_cell.length_a   1.000
_cell.length_b   1.000
_cell.length_c   1.000
_cell.angle_alpha   90.00
_cell.angle_beta   90.00
_cell.angle_gamma   90.00
#
_symmetry.space_group_name_H-M   'P 1'
#
loop_
_entity.id
_entity.type
_entity.pdbx_description
1 polymer ?
#
loop_
_entity_poly.entity_id
_entity_poly.type
_entity_poly.pdbx_seq_one_letter_code
_entity_poly.pdbx_strand_id
1 'polypeptide(L)'
;MSSTPYESATLLIRLYELRREPTMREARAWYVSKFNPASVDDMVATLRGPDSAYFRMVTSYWDMCASFVLNGAIDEKMFTETNGEHVIVYAKMEPFLAEYREKMGNPNYYGSLEQLVLKAPGSKERLASIRERFRPRT
;
A
#
# COMPACT_ATOMS: atom_id res chain seq x y z
N MET A 1 -1.35 -3.85 24.13
CA MET A 1 -2.77 -3.58 24.38
C MET A 1 -3.45 -3.08 23.13
N SER A 2 -4.65 -3.57 22.87
CA SER A 2 -5.40 -3.13 21.72
C SER A 2 -6.11 -1.82 21.98
N SER A 3 -6.27 -1.02 20.95
CA SER A 3 -7.02 0.22 20.99
C SER A 3 -8.53 -0.08 21.21
N THR A 4 -9.22 0.84 21.84
CA THR A 4 -10.69 0.76 21.96
C THR A 4 -11.32 1.11 20.61
N PRO A 5 -12.61 0.76 20.39
CA PRO A 5 -13.31 1.18 19.16
C PRO A 5 -13.29 2.69 18.94
N TYR A 6 -13.42 3.47 20.00
CA TYR A 6 -13.37 4.93 19.91
C TYR A 6 -11.98 5.40 19.45
N GLU A 7 -10.92 4.86 20.03
CA GLU A 7 -9.56 5.21 19.66
C GLU A 7 -9.27 4.82 18.21
N SER A 8 -9.69 3.61 17.80
CA SER A 8 -9.54 3.16 16.42
C SER A 8 -10.26 4.09 15.44
N ALA A 9 -11.50 4.45 15.73
CA ALA A 9 -12.29 5.34 14.87
C ALA A 9 -11.63 6.71 14.77
N THR A 10 -11.11 7.23 15.88
CA THR A 10 -10.42 8.52 15.90
C THR A 10 -9.20 8.52 14.98
N LEU A 11 -8.38 7.47 15.06
CA LEU A 11 -7.22 7.34 14.19
C LEU A 11 -7.62 7.16 12.73
N LEU A 12 -8.67 6.38 12.47
CA LEU A 12 -9.14 6.16 11.09
C LEU A 12 -9.64 7.45 10.45
N ILE A 13 -10.35 8.28 11.21
CA ILE A 13 -10.79 9.59 10.72
C ILE A 13 -9.59 10.47 10.40
N ARG A 14 -8.55 10.45 11.25
CA ARG A 14 -7.33 11.22 11.01
C ARG A 14 -6.63 10.75 9.73
N LEU A 15 -6.53 9.45 9.53
CA LEU A 15 -5.95 8.89 8.31
C LEU A 15 -6.78 9.26 7.07
N TYR A 16 -8.09 9.25 7.19
CA TYR A 16 -8.99 9.64 6.11
C TYR A 16 -8.79 11.10 5.73
N GLU A 17 -8.64 11.99 6.71
CA GLU A 17 -8.35 13.41 6.45
C GLU A 17 -7.03 13.59 5.69
N LEU A 18 -5.99 12.83 6.08
CA LEU A 18 -4.69 12.89 5.42
C LEU A 18 -4.77 12.46 3.95
N ARG A 19 -5.61 11.45 3.64
CA ARG A 19 -5.80 11.01 2.26
C ARG A 19 -6.49 12.04 1.39
N ARG A 20 -7.26 12.93 1.99
CA ARG A 20 -8.02 13.94 1.27
C ARG A 20 -7.21 15.20 0.96
N GLU A 21 -6.02 15.32 1.52
CA GLU A 21 -5.13 16.43 1.21
C GLU A 21 -4.84 16.43 -0.29
N PRO A 22 -4.86 17.60 -0.98
CA PRO A 22 -4.76 17.67 -2.44
C PRO A 22 -3.58 16.93 -3.06
N THR A 23 -2.38 17.09 -2.51
CA THR A 23 -1.19 16.41 -3.04
C THR A 23 -1.29 14.91 -2.87
N MET A 24 -1.81 14.45 -1.73
CA MET A 24 -2.01 13.02 -1.49
C MET A 24 -3.05 12.43 -2.44
N ARG A 25 -4.11 13.16 -2.74
CA ARG A 25 -5.11 12.74 -3.72
C ARG A 25 -4.51 12.58 -5.11
N GLU A 26 -3.66 13.52 -5.50
CA GLU A 26 -2.95 13.44 -6.78
C GLU A 26 -2.01 12.24 -6.83
N ALA A 27 -1.26 12.01 -5.75
CA ALA A 27 -0.33 10.89 -5.66
C ALA A 27 -1.07 9.56 -5.75
N ARG A 28 -2.21 9.43 -5.06
CA ARG A 28 -3.01 8.21 -5.09
C ARG A 28 -3.62 7.98 -6.48
N ALA A 29 -4.11 9.03 -7.13
CA ALA A 29 -4.65 8.93 -8.48
C ALA A 29 -3.55 8.48 -9.46
N TRP A 30 -2.36 9.04 -9.34
CA TRP A 30 -1.21 8.63 -10.13
C TRP A 30 -0.87 7.16 -9.91
N TYR A 31 -0.81 6.72 -8.66
CA TYR A 31 -0.45 5.33 -8.33
C TYR A 31 -1.44 4.34 -8.94
N VAL A 32 -2.72 4.60 -8.76
CA VAL A 32 -3.77 3.70 -9.23
C VAL A 32 -3.84 3.67 -10.75
N SER A 33 -3.70 4.80 -11.42
CA SER A 33 -3.92 4.90 -12.86
C SER A 33 -2.65 4.76 -13.71
N LYS A 34 -1.50 5.22 -13.23
CA LYS A 34 -0.28 5.31 -14.03
C LYS A 34 0.87 4.42 -13.58
N PHE A 35 0.92 4.06 -12.30
CA PHE A 35 1.97 3.20 -11.81
C PHE A 35 1.63 1.73 -12.11
N ASN A 36 2.20 1.19 -13.18
CA ASN A 36 1.98 -0.19 -13.61
C ASN A 36 3.32 -0.82 -13.99
N PRO A 37 4.18 -1.13 -13.00
CA PRO A 37 5.50 -1.67 -13.29
C PRO A 37 5.40 -3.06 -13.93
N ALA A 38 6.26 -3.34 -14.91
CA ALA A 38 6.38 -4.63 -15.55
C ALA A 38 7.63 -5.37 -15.10
N SER A 39 8.49 -4.71 -14.31
CA SER A 39 9.75 -5.28 -13.84
C SER A 39 10.22 -4.55 -12.58
N VAL A 40 11.22 -5.12 -11.91
CA VAL A 40 11.87 -4.44 -10.79
C VAL A 40 12.55 -3.16 -11.26
N ASP A 41 13.08 -3.15 -12.48
CA ASP A 41 13.75 -1.97 -13.04
C ASP A 41 12.76 -0.80 -13.18
N ASP A 42 11.51 -1.08 -13.52
CA ASP A 42 10.47 -0.05 -13.58
C ASP A 42 10.23 0.57 -12.19
N MET A 43 10.24 -0.24 -11.13
CA MET A 43 10.09 0.26 -9.77
C MET A 43 11.27 1.15 -9.37
N VAL A 44 12.48 0.71 -9.69
CA VAL A 44 13.70 1.49 -9.39
C VAL A 44 13.70 2.80 -10.19
N ALA A 45 13.31 2.74 -11.46
CA ALA A 45 13.22 3.94 -12.31
C ALA A 45 12.19 4.94 -11.75
N THR A 46 11.06 4.44 -11.26
CA THR A 46 10.05 5.29 -10.62
C THR A 46 10.60 5.96 -9.37
N LEU A 47 11.30 5.20 -8.52
CA LEU A 47 11.89 5.74 -7.30
C LEU A 47 12.91 6.84 -7.60
N ARG A 48 13.64 6.73 -8.71
CA ARG A 48 14.68 7.70 -9.10
C ARG A 48 14.20 8.77 -10.06
N GLY A 49 12.95 8.69 -10.49
CA GLY A 49 12.40 9.56 -11.52
C GLY A 49 11.55 10.71 -10.97
N PRO A 50 10.85 11.41 -11.85
CA PRO A 50 10.06 12.59 -11.48
C PRO A 50 8.86 12.27 -10.60
N ASP A 51 8.36 11.02 -10.62
CA ASP A 51 7.20 10.61 -9.82
C ASP A 51 7.60 10.00 -8.46
N SER A 52 8.88 10.09 -8.10
CA SER A 52 9.40 9.51 -6.86
C SER A 52 8.65 9.97 -5.61
N ALA A 53 8.33 11.27 -5.53
CA ALA A 53 7.62 11.80 -4.38
C ALA A 53 6.23 11.16 -4.23
N TYR A 54 5.52 11.00 -5.34
CA TYR A 54 4.21 10.35 -5.33
C TYR A 54 4.31 8.88 -4.92
N PHE A 55 5.27 8.16 -5.49
CA PHE A 55 5.49 6.76 -5.18
C PHE A 55 5.78 6.56 -3.68
N ARG A 56 6.70 7.34 -3.15
CA ARG A 56 7.08 7.25 -1.73
C ARG A 56 5.93 7.65 -0.81
N MET A 57 5.18 8.69 -1.18
CA MET A 57 4.05 9.15 -0.39
C MET A 57 2.98 8.07 -0.24
N VAL A 58 2.59 7.45 -1.34
CA VAL A 58 1.52 6.43 -1.33
C VAL A 58 1.97 5.17 -0.60
N THR A 59 3.16 4.67 -0.94
CA THR A 59 3.64 3.41 -0.36
C THR A 59 3.93 3.52 1.12
N SER A 60 4.56 4.61 1.55
CA SER A 60 4.87 4.82 2.97
C SER A 60 3.60 5.06 3.80
N TYR A 61 2.61 5.74 3.23
CA TYR A 61 1.34 5.96 3.92
C TYR A 61 0.64 4.64 4.26
N TRP A 62 0.48 3.76 3.27
CA TRP A 62 -0.23 2.51 3.49
C TRP A 62 0.58 1.51 4.33
N ASP A 63 1.91 1.53 4.21
CA ASP A 63 2.76 0.72 5.08
C ASP A 63 2.67 1.18 6.53
N MET A 64 2.61 2.49 6.77
CA MET A 64 2.40 3.05 8.11
C MET A 64 1.04 2.62 8.66
N CYS A 65 -0.02 2.73 7.87
CA CYS A 65 -1.36 2.29 8.29
C CYS A 65 -1.35 0.83 8.70
N ALA A 66 -0.69 -0.02 7.91
CA ALA A 66 -0.57 -1.45 8.20
C ALA A 66 0.15 -1.69 9.52
N SER A 67 1.21 -0.93 9.79
CA SER A 67 1.92 -1.01 11.05
C SER A 67 1.02 -0.68 12.23
N PHE A 68 0.19 0.35 12.11
CA PHE A 68 -0.75 0.72 13.17
C PHE A 68 -1.72 -0.43 13.46
N VAL A 69 -2.22 -1.07 12.42
CA VAL A 69 -3.14 -2.21 12.57
C VAL A 69 -2.44 -3.39 13.24
N LEU A 70 -1.26 -3.76 12.74
CA LEU A 70 -0.51 -4.91 13.26
C LEU A 70 -0.08 -4.75 14.71
N ASN A 71 0.14 -3.51 15.13
CA ASN A 71 0.55 -3.20 16.51
C ASN A 71 -0.63 -2.90 17.44
N GLY A 72 -1.87 -3.07 16.98
CA GLY A 72 -3.04 -2.92 17.80
C GLY A 72 -3.51 -1.48 18.03
N ALA A 73 -2.90 -0.49 17.35
CA ALA A 73 -3.33 0.90 17.45
C ALA A 73 -4.67 1.13 16.74
N ILE A 74 -4.95 0.34 15.70
CA ILE A 74 -6.22 0.37 14.98
C ILE A 74 -6.76 -1.05 14.90
N ASP A 75 -8.04 -1.22 15.21
CA ASP A 75 -8.71 -2.52 15.09
C ASP A 75 -8.68 -2.99 13.64
N GLU A 76 -8.22 -4.23 13.41
CA GLU A 76 -8.06 -4.77 12.07
C GLU A 76 -9.38 -4.84 11.28
N LYS A 77 -10.44 -5.33 11.94
CA LYS A 77 -11.74 -5.46 11.29
C LYS A 77 -12.27 -4.10 10.86
N MET A 78 -12.18 -3.11 11.74
CA MET A 78 -12.63 -1.75 11.44
C MET A 78 -11.82 -1.14 10.30
N PHE A 79 -10.50 -1.37 10.28
CA PHE A 79 -9.65 -0.89 9.20
C PHE A 79 -10.04 -1.52 7.86
N THR A 80 -10.21 -2.84 7.81
CA THR A 80 -10.51 -3.53 6.56
C THR A 80 -11.92 -3.25 6.05
N GLU A 81 -12.86 -2.94 6.94
CA GLU A 81 -14.21 -2.53 6.55
C GLU A 81 -14.24 -1.16 5.87
N THR A 82 -13.27 -0.30 6.20
CA THR A 82 -13.26 1.09 5.75
C THR A 82 -12.17 1.42 4.73
N ASN A 83 -11.28 0.48 4.45
CA ASN A 83 -10.15 0.69 3.53
C ASN A 83 -9.91 -0.51 2.64
N GLY A 84 -9.56 -0.28 1.39
CA GLY A 84 -9.22 -1.34 0.44
C GLY A 84 -8.04 -1.01 -0.47
N GLU A 85 -7.68 0.26 -0.57
CA GLU A 85 -6.63 0.69 -1.50
C GLU A 85 -5.26 0.11 -1.18
N HIS A 86 -4.98 -0.18 0.09
CA HIS A 86 -3.71 -0.78 0.50
C HIS A 86 -3.45 -2.12 -0.20
N VAL A 87 -4.50 -2.87 -0.49
CA VAL A 87 -4.38 -4.15 -1.21
C VAL A 87 -3.95 -3.91 -2.65
N ILE A 88 -4.52 -2.89 -3.30
CA ILE A 88 -4.14 -2.48 -4.66
C ILE A 88 -2.68 -2.05 -4.68
N VAL A 89 -2.27 -1.25 -3.71
CA VAL A 89 -0.89 -0.76 -3.61
C VAL A 89 0.09 -1.93 -3.54
N TYR A 90 -0.18 -2.89 -2.68
CA TYR A 90 0.68 -4.06 -2.53
C TYR A 90 0.66 -4.93 -3.79
N ALA A 91 -0.51 -5.15 -4.38
CA ALA A 91 -0.67 -5.99 -5.56
C ALA A 91 0.25 -5.56 -6.70
N LYS A 92 0.38 -4.26 -6.91
CA LYS A 92 1.22 -3.73 -8.00
C LYS A 92 2.71 -3.95 -7.77
N MET A 93 3.14 -4.05 -6.52
CA MET A 93 4.55 -4.24 -6.17
C MET A 93 4.93 -5.70 -5.96
N GLU A 94 3.98 -6.53 -5.56
CA GLU A 94 4.28 -7.89 -5.08
C GLU A 94 5.21 -8.70 -5.98
N PRO A 95 4.98 -8.78 -7.31
CA PRO A 95 5.82 -9.64 -8.16
C PRO A 95 7.29 -9.24 -8.17
N PHE A 96 7.60 -8.00 -7.83
CA PHE A 96 8.95 -7.45 -7.94
C PHE A 96 9.57 -7.12 -6.59
N LEU A 97 8.82 -7.31 -5.50
CA LEU A 97 9.20 -6.80 -4.19
C LEU A 97 10.46 -7.47 -3.64
N ALA A 98 10.60 -8.79 -3.81
CA ALA A 98 11.78 -9.50 -3.33
C ALA A 98 13.07 -8.96 -3.99
N GLU A 99 13.04 -8.80 -5.31
CA GLU A 99 14.17 -8.25 -6.05
C GLU A 99 14.42 -6.77 -5.71
N TYR A 100 13.34 -6.02 -5.50
CA TYR A 100 13.42 -4.61 -5.11
C TYR A 100 14.13 -4.45 -3.76
N ARG A 101 13.75 -5.28 -2.78
CA ARG A 101 14.39 -5.31 -1.47
C ARG A 101 15.88 -5.60 -1.56
N GLU A 102 16.24 -6.54 -2.41
CA GLU A 102 17.64 -6.91 -2.64
C GLU A 102 18.42 -5.77 -3.27
N LYS A 103 17.89 -5.17 -4.34
CA LYS A 103 18.55 -4.06 -5.03
C LYS A 103 18.73 -2.83 -4.15
N MET A 104 17.76 -2.56 -3.29
CA MET A 104 17.79 -1.40 -2.41
C MET A 104 18.49 -1.66 -1.08
N GLY A 105 18.93 -2.91 -0.84
CA GLY A 105 19.65 -3.26 0.38
C GLY A 105 18.80 -3.20 1.65
N ASN A 106 17.48 -3.35 1.54
CA ASN A 106 16.60 -3.32 2.71
C ASN A 106 15.56 -4.43 2.62
N PRO A 107 15.76 -5.55 3.36
CA PRO A 107 14.82 -6.67 3.33
C PRO A 107 13.47 -6.36 3.96
N ASN A 108 13.34 -5.23 4.65
CA ASN A 108 12.13 -4.89 5.40
C ASN A 108 11.22 -3.90 4.68
N TYR A 109 11.55 -3.47 3.46
CA TYR A 109 10.67 -2.55 2.72
C TYR A 109 9.26 -3.12 2.61
N TYR A 110 8.28 -2.32 3.06
CA TYR A 110 6.85 -2.65 3.00
C TYR A 110 6.46 -3.93 3.72
N GLY A 111 7.23 -4.30 4.76
CA GLY A 111 6.99 -5.51 5.53
C GLY A 111 5.65 -5.51 6.26
N SER A 112 5.25 -4.38 6.82
CA SER A 112 3.96 -4.28 7.52
C SER A 112 2.80 -4.41 6.55
N LEU A 113 2.88 -3.72 5.41
CA LEU A 113 1.86 -3.81 4.37
C LEU A 113 1.72 -5.24 3.87
N GLU A 114 2.84 -5.91 3.60
CA GLU A 114 2.87 -7.30 3.18
C GLU A 114 2.18 -8.22 4.19
N GLN A 115 2.56 -8.10 5.46
CA GLN A 115 1.98 -8.93 6.52
C GLN A 115 0.46 -8.76 6.61
N LEU A 116 0.00 -7.53 6.58
CA LEU A 116 -1.43 -7.27 6.69
C LEU A 116 -2.20 -7.82 5.49
N VAL A 117 -1.71 -7.58 4.28
CA VAL A 117 -2.40 -8.01 3.05
C VAL A 117 -2.41 -9.53 2.95
N LEU A 118 -1.28 -10.19 3.20
CA LEU A 118 -1.18 -11.65 3.04
C LEU A 118 -1.89 -12.41 4.16
N LYS A 119 -2.23 -11.77 5.25
CA LYS A 119 -2.94 -12.37 6.37
C LYS A 119 -4.37 -12.77 6.00
N ALA A 120 -5.01 -12.07 5.07
CA ALA A 120 -6.38 -12.34 4.68
C ALA A 120 -6.49 -13.65 3.89
N PRO A 121 -7.50 -14.51 4.18
CA PRO A 121 -7.73 -15.70 3.38
C PRO A 121 -7.99 -15.36 1.91
N GLY A 122 -7.42 -16.16 0.99
CA GLY A 122 -7.59 -15.91 -0.44
C GLY A 122 -6.83 -14.72 -0.99
N SER A 123 -5.83 -14.23 -0.23
CA SER A 123 -5.08 -13.04 -0.64
C SER A 123 -4.36 -13.21 -1.98
N LYS A 124 -3.77 -14.38 -2.24
CA LYS A 124 -3.03 -14.61 -3.49
C LYS A 124 -3.92 -14.48 -4.72
N GLU A 125 -5.10 -15.07 -4.67
CA GLU A 125 -6.07 -15.00 -5.76
C GLU A 125 -6.59 -13.57 -5.94
N ARG A 126 -6.83 -12.89 -4.84
CA ARG A 126 -7.28 -11.50 -4.87
C ARG A 126 -6.23 -10.58 -5.50
N LEU A 127 -4.97 -10.75 -5.11
CA LEU A 127 -3.86 -9.95 -5.65
C LEU A 127 -3.69 -10.19 -7.15
N ALA A 128 -3.75 -11.44 -7.58
CA ALA A 128 -3.68 -11.79 -9.00
C ALA A 128 -4.82 -11.14 -9.80
N SER A 129 -6.04 -11.19 -9.25
CA SER A 129 -7.22 -10.57 -9.86
C SER A 129 -7.07 -9.05 -9.98
N ILE A 130 -6.53 -8.42 -8.96
CA ILE A 130 -6.29 -6.98 -8.97
C ILE A 130 -5.27 -6.62 -10.06
N ARG A 131 -4.15 -7.35 -10.14
CA ARG A 131 -3.15 -7.11 -11.17
C ARG A 131 -3.70 -7.25 -12.57
N GLU A 132 -4.56 -8.24 -12.80
CA GLU A 132 -5.20 -8.44 -14.11
C GLU A 132 -6.09 -7.25 -14.47
N ARG A 133 -6.84 -6.72 -13.49
CA ARG A 133 -7.72 -5.57 -13.70
C ARG A 133 -6.94 -4.31 -14.09
N PHE A 134 -5.73 -4.13 -13.53
CA PHE A 134 -4.90 -2.95 -13.80
C PHE A 134 -3.87 -3.17 -14.91
N ARG A 135 -3.87 -4.34 -15.55
CA ARG A 135 -2.96 -4.62 -16.65
C ARG A 135 -3.23 -3.64 -17.80
N PRO A 136 -2.18 -2.97 -18.33
CA PRO A 136 -2.39 -2.10 -19.47
C PRO A 136 -2.92 -2.87 -20.67
N ARG A 137 -3.95 -2.33 -21.30
CA ARG A 137 -4.52 -2.93 -22.52
C ARG A 137 -3.78 -2.35 -23.72
N THR A 138 -3.20 -3.22 -24.52
CA THR A 138 -2.53 -2.84 -25.76
C THR A 138 -3.52 -2.78 -26.90
#